data_c8842d141d5b428ee8b3cebfaaaa72f5
#
_entry.id   c8842d141d5b428ee8b3cebfaaaa72f5
#
_cell.length_a   1.000
_cell.length_b   1.000
_cell.length_c   1.000
_cell.angle_alpha   90.00
_cell.angle_beta   90.00
_cell.angle_gamma   90.00
#
_symmetry.space_group_name_H-M   'P 1'
#
loop_
_entity.id
_entity.type
_entity.pdbx_description
1 polymer ?
#
loop_
_entity_poly.entity_id
_entity_poly.type
_entity_poly.pdbx_seq_one_letter_code
_entity_poly.pdbx_strand_id
1 'polypeptide(L)'
;MAFRLLPGGIGASVGVALLLAVGLSSHVDDFKLAIWIGALLLISIARLINLRAWQKSQAPHQVRWVHYFYIGATASGLSWGTAGYWLFPPDSNGQMLMTFALSGIAAGGMSTLSALPRAYALFLLTCVVPFTLRLFMQPGNSYMLMGLMSIVFIAFLLTASHRASRVFMESQRLRFENEDITEKMHALATTAITDPLTGAYNRNMLNVALPSEMERARRHNAPLAIILLDIDHFKRVNDNHGHQVGDRTLVWLTERICTQLRDADLLFRWGGEEFMVVAPNTDLAAACVVADRMRREIEQSPLEPAGTITCSFGCSQFWLEDTTDTFIQRADRALYAAKNNGRNCVKRA
;
A
#
# COMPACT_ATOMS: atom_id res chain seq x y z
N MET A 1 -3.21 -4.73 14.94
CA MET A 1 -2.32 -5.90 14.83
C MET A 1 -2.39 -6.81 16.06
N ALA A 2 -2.28 -6.32 17.30
CA ALA A 2 -2.35 -7.15 18.52
C ALA A 2 -3.56 -8.10 18.54
N PHE A 3 -4.74 -7.65 18.10
CA PHE A 3 -5.93 -8.49 18.03
C PHE A 3 -5.84 -9.62 16.98
N ARG A 4 -5.05 -9.48 15.93
CA ARG A 4 -4.91 -10.53 14.90
C ARG A 4 -4.07 -11.73 15.39
N LEU A 5 -3.15 -11.51 16.32
CA LEU A 5 -2.29 -12.56 16.89
C LEU A 5 -2.94 -13.25 18.11
N LEU A 6 -4.04 -12.70 18.62
CA LEU A 6 -4.70 -13.17 19.83
C LEU A 6 -5.17 -14.64 19.79
N PRO A 7 -5.78 -15.15 18.68
CA PRO A 7 -6.26 -16.53 18.64
C PRO A 7 -5.16 -17.57 18.86
N GLY A 8 -4.00 -17.37 18.27
CA GLY A 8 -2.85 -18.26 18.45
C GLY A 8 -2.36 -18.29 19.91
N GLY A 9 -2.28 -17.13 20.56
CA GLY A 9 -1.87 -17.03 21.95
C GLY A 9 -2.88 -17.68 22.92
N ILE A 10 -4.19 -17.52 22.67
CA ILE A 10 -5.24 -18.17 23.46
C ILE A 10 -5.18 -19.68 23.28
N GLY A 11 -5.08 -20.17 22.03
CA GLY A 11 -4.98 -21.59 21.74
C GLY A 11 -3.78 -22.26 22.42
N ALA A 12 -2.60 -21.63 22.33
CA ALA A 12 -1.39 -22.10 23.01
C ALA A 12 -1.58 -22.14 24.55
N SER A 13 -2.17 -21.08 25.12
CA SER A 13 -2.41 -20.99 26.57
C SER A 13 -3.34 -22.12 27.06
N VAL A 14 -4.43 -22.38 26.34
CA VAL A 14 -5.35 -23.48 26.67
C VAL A 14 -4.68 -24.84 26.50
N GLY A 15 -3.91 -25.05 25.43
CA GLY A 15 -3.19 -26.29 25.19
C GLY A 15 -2.19 -26.59 26.29
N VAL A 16 -1.38 -25.61 26.70
CA VAL A 16 -0.42 -25.76 27.82
C VAL A 16 -1.15 -26.00 29.12
N ALA A 17 -2.29 -25.38 29.38
CA ALA A 17 -3.06 -25.60 30.60
C ALA A 17 -3.61 -27.02 30.69
N LEU A 18 -4.11 -27.59 29.59
CA LEU A 18 -4.59 -28.95 29.53
C LEU A 18 -3.45 -29.96 29.78
N LEU A 19 -2.28 -29.76 29.15
CA LEU A 19 -1.11 -30.58 29.37
C LEU A 19 -0.61 -30.50 30.83
N LEU A 20 -0.58 -29.32 31.41
CA LEU A 20 -0.19 -29.09 32.79
C LEU A 20 -1.18 -29.77 33.74
N ALA A 21 -2.48 -29.71 33.47
CA ALA A 21 -3.50 -30.36 34.29
C ALA A 21 -3.36 -31.86 34.30
N VAL A 22 -3.10 -32.48 33.14
CA VAL A 22 -2.79 -33.94 33.05
C VAL A 22 -1.54 -34.26 33.84
N GLY A 23 -0.46 -33.46 33.73
CA GLY A 23 0.76 -33.69 34.47
C GLY A 23 0.65 -33.48 36.00
N LEU A 24 -0.30 -32.67 36.45
CA LEU A 24 -0.52 -32.37 37.86
C LEU A 24 -1.65 -33.18 38.53
N SER A 25 -2.43 -33.95 37.78
CA SER A 25 -3.58 -34.71 38.33
C SER A 25 -3.21 -35.72 39.43
N SER A 26 -1.96 -36.23 39.43
CA SER A 26 -1.46 -37.10 40.49
C SER A 26 -0.83 -36.35 41.68
N HIS A 27 -0.68 -35.04 41.61
CA HIS A 27 0.07 -34.22 42.57
C HIS A 27 -0.78 -33.16 43.27
N VAL A 28 -1.93 -32.81 42.68
CA VAL A 28 -2.83 -31.74 43.14
C VAL A 28 -4.27 -32.23 43.07
N ASP A 29 -5.11 -31.70 43.95
CA ASP A 29 -6.53 -31.98 44.04
C ASP A 29 -7.25 -31.65 42.70
N ASP A 30 -7.95 -32.67 42.14
CA ASP A 30 -8.68 -32.55 40.87
C ASP A 30 -9.73 -31.48 40.89
N PHE A 31 -10.34 -31.19 42.04
CA PHE A 31 -11.33 -30.10 42.18
C PHE A 31 -10.70 -28.73 41.98
N LYS A 32 -9.51 -28.50 42.52
CA LYS A 32 -8.74 -27.26 42.34
C LYS A 32 -8.31 -27.06 40.87
N LEU A 33 -7.85 -28.17 40.23
CA LEU A 33 -7.50 -28.16 38.81
C LEU A 33 -8.70 -27.81 37.94
N ALA A 34 -9.89 -28.41 38.23
CA ALA A 34 -11.09 -28.16 37.45
C ALA A 34 -11.55 -26.71 37.60
N ILE A 35 -11.51 -26.09 38.79
CA ILE A 35 -11.84 -24.68 39.00
C ILE A 35 -10.89 -23.81 38.20
N TRP A 36 -9.58 -24.06 38.27
CA TRP A 36 -8.61 -23.24 37.55
C TRP A 36 -8.78 -23.33 36.02
N ILE A 37 -8.93 -24.54 35.46
CA ILE A 37 -9.18 -24.73 34.02
C ILE A 37 -10.50 -24.02 33.61
N GLY A 38 -11.57 -24.17 34.39
CA GLY A 38 -12.83 -23.52 34.15
C GLY A 38 -12.69 -21.99 34.06
N ALA A 39 -11.96 -21.38 35.03
CA ALA A 39 -11.71 -19.95 35.02
C ALA A 39 -10.88 -19.50 33.79
N LEU A 40 -9.83 -20.25 33.43
CA LEU A 40 -8.98 -19.97 32.26
C LEU A 40 -9.78 -20.07 30.96
N LEU A 41 -10.65 -21.07 30.83
CA LEU A 41 -11.53 -21.22 29.65
C LEU A 41 -12.54 -20.08 29.56
N LEU A 42 -13.16 -19.66 30.67
CA LEU A 42 -14.08 -18.50 30.69
C LEU A 42 -13.37 -17.22 30.25
N ILE A 43 -12.17 -16.96 30.76
CA ILE A 43 -11.36 -15.80 30.31
C ILE A 43 -11.03 -15.91 28.82
N SER A 44 -10.67 -17.09 28.34
CA SER A 44 -10.34 -17.35 26.94
C SER A 44 -11.53 -17.10 26.01
N ILE A 45 -12.71 -17.60 26.39
CA ILE A 45 -13.97 -17.37 25.67
C ILE A 45 -14.33 -15.87 25.64
N ALA A 46 -14.24 -15.18 26.78
CA ALA A 46 -14.52 -13.75 26.86
C ALA A 46 -13.58 -12.94 25.92
N ARG A 47 -12.30 -13.32 25.85
CA ARG A 47 -11.32 -12.71 24.93
C ARG A 47 -11.66 -12.96 23.47
N LEU A 48 -12.13 -14.18 23.12
CA LEU A 48 -12.57 -14.51 21.76
C LEU A 48 -13.86 -13.77 21.36
N ILE A 49 -14.80 -13.62 22.29
CA ILE A 49 -16.02 -12.81 22.09
C ILE A 49 -15.62 -11.35 21.80
N ASN A 50 -14.72 -10.81 22.62
CA ASN A 50 -14.20 -9.44 22.44
C ASN A 50 -13.49 -9.25 21.10
N LEU A 51 -12.71 -10.26 20.65
CA LEU A 51 -12.08 -10.25 19.34
C LEU A 51 -13.13 -10.21 18.21
N ARG A 52 -14.16 -11.06 18.29
CA ARG A 52 -15.25 -11.06 17.29
C ARG A 52 -16.03 -9.75 17.28
N ALA A 53 -16.28 -9.15 18.44
CA ALA A 53 -16.94 -7.86 18.55
C ALA A 53 -16.09 -6.74 17.92
N TRP A 54 -14.76 -6.76 18.14
CA TRP A 54 -13.83 -5.85 17.48
C TRP A 54 -13.84 -5.99 15.96
N GLN A 55 -13.81 -7.21 15.43
CA GLN A 55 -13.83 -7.48 13.99
C GLN A 55 -15.11 -6.99 13.30
N LYS A 56 -16.24 -7.01 14.02
CA LYS A 56 -17.55 -6.54 13.52
C LYS A 56 -17.77 -5.04 13.76
N SER A 57 -16.88 -4.36 14.47
CA SER A 57 -17.04 -2.95 14.83
C SER A 57 -16.79 -2.05 13.64
N GLN A 58 -17.67 -1.08 13.41
CA GLN A 58 -17.49 0.01 12.46
C GLN A 58 -16.40 1.03 12.91
N ALA A 59 -16.00 1.00 14.18
CA ALA A 59 -15.00 1.88 14.76
C ALA A 59 -13.92 1.07 15.51
N PRO A 60 -13.08 0.29 14.79
CA PRO A 60 -12.05 -0.57 15.40
C PRO A 60 -10.92 0.20 16.10
N HIS A 61 -10.78 1.49 15.82
CA HIS A 61 -9.74 2.35 16.40
C HIS A 61 -10.14 3.02 17.73
N GLN A 62 -11.33 2.76 18.27
CA GLN A 62 -11.74 3.34 19.56
C GLN A 62 -10.87 2.83 20.71
N VAL A 63 -10.52 3.74 21.62
CA VAL A 63 -9.67 3.49 22.80
C VAL A 63 -10.24 2.37 23.70
N ARG A 64 -11.56 2.17 23.73
CA ARG A 64 -12.21 1.10 24.51
C ARG A 64 -11.68 -0.31 24.17
N TRP A 65 -11.34 -0.58 22.91
CA TRP A 65 -10.81 -1.89 22.52
C TRP A 65 -9.43 -2.17 23.09
N VAL A 66 -8.62 -1.14 23.23
CA VAL A 66 -7.32 -1.21 23.90
C VAL A 66 -7.49 -1.55 25.37
N HIS A 67 -8.46 -0.92 26.06
CA HIS A 67 -8.76 -1.23 27.46
C HIS A 67 -9.23 -2.69 27.64
N TYR A 68 -10.16 -3.17 26.80
CA TYR A 68 -10.58 -4.58 26.84
C TYR A 68 -9.41 -5.55 26.58
N PHE A 69 -8.47 -5.16 25.72
CA PHE A 69 -7.26 -5.96 25.50
C PHE A 69 -6.39 -6.02 26.76
N TYR A 70 -6.18 -4.89 27.46
CA TYR A 70 -5.43 -4.85 28.72
C TYR A 70 -6.10 -5.71 29.79
N ILE A 71 -7.40 -5.57 29.97
CA ILE A 71 -8.17 -6.36 30.94
C ILE A 71 -8.03 -7.84 30.65
N GLY A 72 -8.21 -8.25 29.40
CA GLY A 72 -8.08 -9.65 29.00
C GLY A 72 -6.66 -10.23 29.18
N ALA A 73 -5.63 -9.43 28.92
CA ALA A 73 -4.23 -9.83 29.15
C ALA A 73 -3.95 -10.00 30.65
N THR A 74 -4.35 -9.03 31.48
CA THR A 74 -4.16 -9.08 32.94
C THR A 74 -4.92 -10.25 33.57
N ALA A 75 -6.19 -10.46 33.15
CA ALA A 75 -6.99 -11.59 33.66
C ALA A 75 -6.36 -12.96 33.31
N SER A 76 -5.81 -13.09 32.08
CA SER A 76 -5.08 -14.30 31.69
C SER A 76 -3.82 -14.50 32.55
N GLY A 77 -3.05 -13.45 32.77
CA GLY A 77 -1.88 -13.51 33.64
C GLY A 77 -2.23 -13.89 35.09
N LEU A 78 -3.28 -13.28 35.65
CA LEU A 78 -3.79 -13.61 36.99
C LEU A 78 -4.22 -15.08 37.07
N SER A 79 -4.91 -15.62 36.08
CA SER A 79 -5.29 -17.05 36.06
C SER A 79 -4.07 -17.97 36.13
N TRP A 80 -3.00 -17.66 35.38
CA TRP A 80 -1.75 -18.45 35.42
C TRP A 80 -0.99 -18.21 36.73
N GLY A 81 -0.94 -16.99 37.25
CA GLY A 81 -0.28 -16.68 38.51
C GLY A 81 -0.97 -17.35 39.72
N THR A 82 -2.31 -17.39 39.72
CA THR A 82 -3.06 -18.15 40.75
C THR A 82 -2.81 -19.62 40.67
N ALA A 83 -2.65 -20.21 39.48
CA ALA A 83 -2.21 -21.59 39.34
C ALA A 83 -0.84 -21.81 40.00
N GLY A 84 0.15 -20.97 39.67
CA GLY A 84 1.49 -21.06 40.24
C GLY A 84 1.55 -20.93 41.77
N TYR A 85 0.63 -20.20 42.37
CA TYR A 85 0.55 -20.01 43.81
C TYR A 85 -0.30 -21.08 44.51
N TRP A 86 -1.52 -21.34 44.01
CA TRP A 86 -2.54 -22.18 44.66
C TRP A 86 -2.42 -23.66 44.34
N LEU A 87 -1.99 -24.00 43.13
CA LEU A 87 -1.75 -25.37 42.67
C LEU A 87 -0.30 -25.82 42.83
N PHE A 88 0.50 -25.11 43.67
CA PHE A 88 1.91 -25.40 43.84
C PHE A 88 2.11 -26.85 44.35
N PRO A 89 2.76 -27.76 43.55
CA PRO A 89 2.89 -29.16 43.88
C PRO A 89 3.84 -29.39 45.05
N PRO A 90 3.61 -30.44 45.89
CA PRO A 90 4.50 -30.73 47.01
C PRO A 90 5.81 -31.39 46.57
N ASP A 91 5.85 -32.01 45.40
CA ASP A 91 6.97 -32.79 44.88
C ASP A 91 7.76 -32.03 43.81
N SER A 92 9.03 -32.42 43.63
CA SER A 92 9.96 -31.77 42.71
C SER A 92 9.53 -31.91 41.23
N ASN A 93 8.91 -33.04 40.84
CA ASN A 93 8.49 -33.24 39.45
C ASN A 93 7.34 -32.35 39.07
N GLY A 94 6.32 -32.20 39.90
CA GLY A 94 5.22 -31.27 39.69
C GLY A 94 5.69 -29.84 39.68
N GLN A 95 6.63 -29.45 40.56
CA GLN A 95 7.22 -28.10 40.59
C GLN A 95 8.01 -27.79 39.31
N MET A 96 8.71 -28.75 38.75
CA MET A 96 9.40 -28.62 37.47
C MET A 96 8.41 -28.38 36.34
N LEU A 97 7.33 -29.20 36.24
CA LEU A 97 6.27 -29.03 35.26
C LEU A 97 5.63 -27.62 35.34
N MET A 98 5.29 -27.15 36.56
CA MET A 98 4.74 -25.83 36.79
C MET A 98 5.70 -24.73 36.34
N THR A 99 6.99 -24.84 36.66
CA THR A 99 8.02 -23.89 36.28
C THR A 99 8.14 -23.78 34.75
N PHE A 100 8.20 -24.92 34.05
CA PHE A 100 8.26 -24.95 32.59
C PHE A 100 7.00 -24.34 31.94
N ALA A 101 5.81 -24.67 32.45
CA ALA A 101 4.57 -24.17 31.94
C ALA A 101 4.48 -22.63 32.10
N LEU A 102 4.75 -22.11 33.28
CA LEU A 102 4.74 -20.66 33.53
C LEU A 102 5.80 -19.93 32.72
N SER A 103 7.01 -20.46 32.61
CA SER A 103 8.07 -19.87 31.81
C SER A 103 7.72 -19.85 30.31
N GLY A 104 7.16 -20.95 29.80
CA GLY A 104 6.72 -21.08 28.42
C GLY A 104 5.58 -20.12 28.07
N ILE A 105 4.58 -20.00 28.95
CA ILE A 105 3.47 -19.03 28.80
C ILE A 105 3.95 -17.59 28.91
N ALA A 106 4.83 -17.27 29.83
CA ALA A 106 5.40 -15.94 29.98
C ALA A 106 6.19 -15.53 28.72
N ALA A 107 7.08 -16.40 28.22
CA ALA A 107 7.85 -16.15 27.00
C ALA A 107 6.96 -16.14 25.74
N GLY A 108 6.02 -17.08 25.61
CA GLY A 108 5.09 -17.16 24.49
C GLY A 108 4.14 -15.96 24.41
N GLY A 109 3.75 -15.38 25.55
CA GLY A 109 2.95 -14.16 25.60
C GLY A 109 3.62 -12.97 24.91
N MET A 110 4.95 -12.94 24.86
CA MET A 110 5.68 -11.86 24.18
C MET A 110 5.34 -11.79 22.68
N SER A 111 5.18 -12.94 22.00
CA SER A 111 4.88 -12.97 20.56
C SER A 111 3.52 -12.35 20.22
N THR A 112 2.54 -12.44 21.11
CA THR A 112 1.17 -11.96 20.91
C THR A 112 0.91 -10.56 21.49
N LEU A 113 1.66 -10.16 22.53
CA LEU A 113 1.45 -8.93 23.30
C LEU A 113 2.53 -7.87 23.06
N SER A 114 3.61 -8.17 22.31
CA SER A 114 4.73 -7.23 22.07
C SER A 114 4.31 -5.93 21.37
N ALA A 115 3.22 -5.93 20.60
CA ALA A 115 2.66 -4.73 20.01
C ALA A 115 2.16 -3.71 21.06
N LEU A 116 1.86 -4.17 22.29
CA LEU A 116 1.39 -3.36 23.42
C LEU A 116 2.24 -3.71 24.66
N PRO A 117 3.44 -3.15 24.82
CA PRO A 117 4.38 -3.56 25.85
C PRO A 117 3.85 -3.42 27.29
N ARG A 118 2.94 -2.46 27.53
CA ARG A 118 2.26 -2.34 28.83
C ARG A 118 1.31 -3.52 29.08
N ALA A 119 0.62 -4.04 28.06
CA ALA A 119 -0.24 -5.21 28.21
C ALA A 119 0.59 -6.46 28.52
N TYR A 120 1.74 -6.60 27.86
CA TYR A 120 2.67 -7.68 28.16
C TYR A 120 3.24 -7.57 29.57
N ALA A 121 3.65 -6.39 30.03
CA ALA A 121 4.15 -6.18 31.38
C ALA A 121 3.11 -6.56 32.45
N LEU A 122 1.85 -6.14 32.28
CA LEU A 122 0.76 -6.52 33.18
C LEU A 122 0.53 -8.04 33.19
N PHE A 123 0.48 -8.65 32.01
CA PHE A 123 0.36 -10.11 31.87
C PHE A 123 1.52 -10.84 32.56
N LEU A 124 2.77 -10.44 32.29
CA LEU A 124 3.96 -11.10 32.83
C LEU A 124 4.03 -11.00 34.36
N LEU A 125 3.80 -9.80 34.91
CA LEU A 125 3.86 -9.58 36.34
C LEU A 125 2.75 -10.36 37.06
N THR A 126 1.53 -10.34 36.57
CA THR A 126 0.41 -11.08 37.16
C THR A 126 0.55 -12.60 37.00
N CYS A 127 1.27 -13.06 35.98
CA CYS A 127 1.54 -14.47 35.73
C CYS A 127 2.67 -15.03 36.63
N VAL A 128 3.80 -14.31 36.75
CA VAL A 128 5.01 -14.89 37.32
C VAL A 128 5.22 -14.49 38.78
N VAL A 129 4.82 -13.27 39.19
CA VAL A 129 5.07 -12.80 40.58
C VAL A 129 4.41 -13.67 41.64
N PRO A 130 3.15 -14.17 41.53
CA PRO A 130 2.55 -15.04 42.53
C PRO A 130 3.34 -16.34 42.73
N PHE A 131 3.82 -16.92 41.64
CA PHE A 131 4.69 -18.13 41.72
C PHE A 131 6.03 -17.79 42.37
N THR A 132 6.66 -16.70 42.02
CA THR A 132 7.92 -16.23 42.65
C THR A 132 7.75 -16.04 44.15
N LEU A 133 6.66 -15.43 44.59
CA LEU A 133 6.34 -15.27 46.03
C LEU A 133 6.16 -16.63 46.70
N ARG A 134 5.51 -17.57 46.02
CA ARG A 134 5.35 -18.94 46.56
C ARG A 134 6.68 -19.67 46.74
N LEU A 135 7.64 -19.48 45.82
CA LEU A 135 8.99 -20.00 45.96
C LEU A 135 9.70 -19.47 47.19
N PHE A 136 9.65 -18.16 47.46
CA PHE A 136 10.27 -17.56 48.64
C PHE A 136 9.66 -18.03 49.98
N MET A 137 8.41 -18.53 49.94
CA MET A 137 7.76 -19.09 51.12
C MET A 137 8.19 -20.54 51.45
N GLN A 138 8.90 -21.21 50.51
CA GLN A 138 9.39 -22.56 50.73
C GLN A 138 10.72 -22.56 51.53
N PRO A 139 10.91 -23.52 52.44
CA PRO A 139 12.19 -23.65 53.14
C PRO A 139 13.26 -24.19 52.22
N GLY A 140 14.48 -23.64 52.28
CA GLY A 140 15.66 -24.16 51.59
C GLY A 140 16.28 -23.19 50.61
N ASN A 141 17.61 -23.24 50.51
CA ASN A 141 18.41 -22.31 49.69
C ASN A 141 18.09 -22.46 48.19
N SER A 142 17.69 -23.63 47.72
CA SER A 142 17.34 -23.89 46.32
C SER A 142 16.10 -23.07 45.87
N TYR A 143 15.08 -22.95 46.75
CA TYR A 143 13.89 -22.17 46.45
C TYR A 143 14.17 -20.67 46.46
N MET A 144 15.02 -20.21 47.35
CA MET A 144 15.48 -18.81 47.38
C MET A 144 16.21 -18.48 46.04
N LEU A 145 17.11 -19.38 45.57
CA LEU A 145 17.83 -19.18 44.34
C LEU A 145 16.87 -19.21 43.13
N MET A 146 15.88 -20.13 43.08
CA MET A 146 14.85 -20.16 42.02
C MET A 146 14.01 -18.89 42.01
N GLY A 147 13.67 -18.34 43.16
CA GLY A 147 12.98 -17.04 43.29
C GLY A 147 13.79 -15.88 42.73
N LEU A 148 15.10 -15.81 43.04
CA LEU A 148 15.99 -14.82 42.46
C LEU A 148 16.15 -14.98 40.94
N MET A 149 16.30 -16.19 40.44
CA MET A 149 16.33 -16.46 38.99
C MET A 149 15.03 -16.02 38.30
N SER A 150 13.89 -16.21 38.94
CA SER A 150 12.59 -15.75 38.44
C SER A 150 12.51 -14.21 38.30
N ILE A 151 13.09 -13.48 39.25
CA ILE A 151 13.19 -12.01 39.15
C ILE A 151 14.05 -11.59 37.96
N VAL A 152 15.22 -12.23 37.77
CA VAL A 152 16.10 -11.97 36.61
C VAL A 152 15.37 -12.31 35.30
N PHE A 153 14.61 -13.41 35.26
CA PHE A 153 13.80 -13.80 34.11
C PHE A 153 12.73 -12.77 33.77
N ILE A 154 12.00 -12.24 34.77
CA ILE A 154 11.03 -11.17 34.58
C ILE A 154 11.72 -9.92 33.99
N ALA A 155 12.85 -9.48 34.56
CA ALA A 155 13.58 -8.32 34.06
C ALA A 155 14.06 -8.51 32.62
N PHE A 156 14.57 -9.69 32.29
CA PHE A 156 14.98 -10.07 30.94
C PHE A 156 13.79 -9.98 29.94
N LEU A 157 12.65 -10.58 30.27
CA LEU A 157 11.48 -10.59 29.39
C LEU A 157 10.89 -9.18 29.21
N LEU A 158 10.86 -8.35 30.25
CA LEU A 158 10.43 -6.95 30.14
C LEU A 158 11.33 -6.17 29.17
N THR A 159 12.65 -6.29 29.32
CA THR A 159 13.60 -5.61 28.43
C THR A 159 13.52 -6.11 26.99
N ALA A 160 13.39 -7.43 26.81
CA ALA A 160 13.20 -8.05 25.50
C ALA A 160 11.91 -7.56 24.81
N SER A 161 10.80 -7.49 25.55
CA SER A 161 9.52 -6.99 25.05
C SER A 161 9.61 -5.52 24.62
N HIS A 162 10.26 -4.68 25.40
CA HIS A 162 10.49 -3.29 25.04
C HIS A 162 11.31 -3.14 23.74
N ARG A 163 12.36 -3.94 23.58
CA ARG A 163 13.18 -3.95 22.37
C ARG A 163 12.36 -4.42 21.17
N ALA A 164 11.64 -5.53 21.31
CA ALA A 164 10.79 -6.06 20.25
C ALA A 164 9.72 -5.03 19.80
N SER A 165 9.09 -4.33 20.75
CA SER A 165 8.12 -3.29 20.46
C SER A 165 8.75 -2.10 19.70
N ARG A 166 9.95 -1.66 20.08
CA ARG A 166 10.66 -0.58 19.37
C ARG A 166 10.95 -0.95 17.93
N VAL A 167 11.56 -2.13 17.70
CA VAL A 167 11.87 -2.62 16.35
C VAL A 167 10.60 -2.75 15.51
N PHE A 168 9.52 -3.23 16.11
CA PHE A 168 8.24 -3.33 15.43
C PHE A 168 7.67 -1.96 15.02
N MET A 169 7.67 -0.98 15.93
CA MET A 169 7.17 0.37 15.65
C MET A 169 8.02 1.08 14.59
N GLU A 170 9.34 0.92 14.64
CA GLU A 170 10.27 1.45 13.65
C GLU A 170 10.04 0.84 12.25
N SER A 171 9.86 -0.47 12.20
CA SER A 171 9.54 -1.17 10.94
C SER A 171 8.21 -0.69 10.33
N GLN A 172 7.18 -0.43 11.14
CA GLN A 172 5.92 0.13 10.66
C GLN A 172 6.09 1.56 10.14
N ARG A 173 6.84 2.38 10.89
CA ARG A 173 7.13 3.76 10.49
C ARG A 173 7.84 3.82 9.13
N LEU A 174 8.90 3.01 8.96
CA LEU A 174 9.65 2.94 7.71
C LEU A 174 8.78 2.47 6.53
N ARG A 175 7.82 1.57 6.77
CA ARG A 175 6.87 1.16 5.74
C ARG A 175 5.99 2.32 5.27
N PHE A 176 5.41 3.09 6.20
CA PHE A 176 4.59 4.26 5.86
C PHE A 176 5.40 5.33 5.14
N GLU A 177 6.63 5.60 5.60
CA GLU A 177 7.53 6.56 4.93
C GLU A 177 7.89 6.11 3.50
N ASN A 178 8.14 4.81 3.28
CA ASN A 178 8.40 4.28 1.95
C ASN A 178 7.18 4.33 1.03
N GLU A 179 5.98 4.05 1.53
CA GLU A 179 4.73 4.16 0.77
C GLU A 179 4.50 5.61 0.32
N ASP A 180 4.67 6.59 1.22
CA ASP A 180 4.54 8.02 0.93
C ASP A 180 5.59 8.51 -0.09
N ILE A 181 6.85 8.08 0.05
CA ILE A 181 7.92 8.40 -0.91
C ILE A 181 7.60 7.80 -2.28
N THR A 182 7.12 6.56 -2.34
CA THR A 182 6.77 5.89 -3.60
C THR A 182 5.63 6.61 -4.30
N GLU A 183 4.60 7.00 -3.57
CA GLU A 183 3.46 7.76 -4.12
C GLU A 183 3.91 9.13 -4.67
N LYS A 184 4.74 9.85 -3.91
CA LYS A 184 5.32 11.14 -4.36
C LYS A 184 6.20 10.96 -5.60
N MET A 185 7.01 9.90 -5.65
CA MET A 185 7.84 9.61 -6.82
C MET A 185 6.99 9.30 -8.06
N HIS A 186 5.90 8.53 -7.92
CA HIS A 186 4.96 8.28 -9.00
C HIS A 186 4.28 9.56 -9.49
N ALA A 187 3.80 10.41 -8.57
CA ALA A 187 3.19 11.68 -8.91
C ALA A 187 4.17 12.61 -9.64
N LEU A 188 5.41 12.73 -9.16
CA LEU A 188 6.47 13.51 -9.81
C LEU A 188 6.83 12.95 -11.19
N ALA A 189 6.97 11.63 -11.33
CA ALA A 189 7.25 10.98 -12.60
C ALA A 189 6.13 11.24 -13.62
N THR A 190 4.87 11.11 -13.21
CA THR A 190 3.71 11.39 -14.08
C THR A 190 3.70 12.86 -14.52
N THR A 191 3.88 13.81 -13.61
CA THR A 191 3.93 15.24 -13.94
C THR A 191 5.13 15.59 -14.82
N ALA A 192 6.24 14.84 -14.70
CA ALA A 192 7.44 15.05 -15.54
C ALA A 192 7.23 14.63 -17.00
N ILE A 193 6.33 13.69 -17.30
CA ILE A 193 6.14 13.11 -18.64
C ILE A 193 4.79 13.42 -19.29
N THR A 194 3.76 13.85 -18.52
CA THR A 194 2.44 14.20 -19.05
C THR A 194 2.12 15.67 -18.88
N ASP A 195 1.22 16.17 -19.72
CA ASP A 195 0.61 17.50 -19.57
C ASP A 195 -0.52 17.44 -18.52
N PRO A 196 -0.49 18.25 -17.45
CA PRO A 196 -1.42 18.14 -16.35
C PRO A 196 -2.87 18.52 -16.70
N LEU A 197 -3.08 19.27 -17.79
CA LEU A 197 -4.42 19.66 -18.23
C LEU A 197 -5.08 18.56 -19.05
N THR A 198 -4.34 18.01 -20.02
CA THR A 198 -4.90 17.13 -21.05
C THR A 198 -4.63 15.65 -20.80
N GLY A 199 -3.64 15.31 -19.99
CA GLY A 199 -3.19 13.93 -19.77
C GLY A 199 -2.36 13.36 -20.95
N ALA A 200 -2.24 14.05 -22.07
CA ALA A 200 -1.33 13.70 -23.15
C ALA A 200 0.13 13.76 -22.67
N TYR A 201 1.05 13.07 -23.34
CA TYR A 201 2.47 13.26 -23.05
C TYR A 201 2.90 14.70 -23.30
N ASN A 202 3.79 15.20 -22.46
CA ASN A 202 4.31 16.54 -22.59
C ASN A 202 5.53 16.61 -23.54
N ARG A 203 5.99 17.83 -23.83
CA ARG A 203 7.15 18.07 -24.69
C ARG A 203 8.44 17.40 -24.17
N ASN A 204 8.62 17.28 -22.84
CA ASN A 204 9.80 16.62 -22.29
C ASN A 204 9.83 15.13 -22.67
N MET A 205 8.69 14.48 -22.59
CA MET A 205 8.59 13.08 -23.01
C MET A 205 8.78 12.93 -24.53
N LEU A 206 8.31 13.86 -25.35
CA LEU A 206 8.56 13.83 -26.79
C LEU A 206 10.05 13.88 -27.14
N ASN A 207 10.81 14.73 -26.45
CA ASN A 207 12.27 14.85 -26.65
C ASN A 207 13.03 13.54 -26.37
N VAL A 208 12.43 12.62 -25.62
CA VAL A 208 12.99 11.28 -25.33
C VAL A 208 12.39 10.23 -26.27
N ALA A 209 11.08 10.24 -26.46
CA ALA A 209 10.38 9.23 -27.22
C ALA A 209 10.65 9.29 -28.72
N LEU A 210 10.62 10.48 -29.33
CA LEU A 210 10.80 10.62 -30.78
C LEU A 210 12.18 10.15 -31.26
N PRO A 211 13.32 10.54 -30.67
CA PRO A 211 14.61 9.97 -31.05
C PRO A 211 14.68 8.45 -30.87
N SER A 212 14.07 7.91 -29.82
CA SER A 212 14.03 6.47 -29.56
C SER A 212 13.25 5.72 -30.65
N GLU A 213 12.09 6.23 -31.08
CA GLU A 213 11.30 5.64 -32.15
C GLU A 213 11.98 5.79 -33.52
N MET A 214 12.67 6.90 -33.77
CA MET A 214 13.50 7.08 -34.97
C MET A 214 14.62 6.03 -35.04
N GLU A 215 15.34 5.80 -33.95
CA GLU A 215 16.38 4.75 -33.88
C GLU A 215 15.79 3.35 -34.03
N ARG A 216 14.62 3.09 -33.50
CA ARG A 216 13.88 1.83 -33.67
C ARG A 216 13.50 1.62 -35.14
N ALA A 217 12.92 2.64 -35.76
CA ALA A 217 12.54 2.63 -37.18
C ALA A 217 13.76 2.38 -38.06
N ARG A 218 14.90 3.03 -37.78
CA ARG A 218 16.16 2.86 -38.50
C ARG A 218 16.70 1.43 -38.39
N ARG A 219 16.70 0.86 -37.18
CA ARG A 219 17.20 -0.52 -36.95
C ARG A 219 16.35 -1.59 -37.62
N HIS A 220 15.05 -1.42 -37.63
CA HIS A 220 14.12 -2.42 -38.17
C HIS A 220 13.67 -2.13 -39.61
N ASN A 221 14.18 -1.07 -40.24
CA ASN A 221 13.74 -0.57 -41.53
C ASN A 221 12.21 -0.44 -41.58
N ALA A 222 11.59 0.02 -40.49
CA ALA A 222 10.16 0.14 -40.35
C ALA A 222 9.72 1.58 -40.63
N PRO A 223 8.56 1.82 -41.24
CA PRO A 223 8.06 3.18 -41.42
C PRO A 223 7.69 3.82 -40.07
N LEU A 224 7.97 5.10 -39.96
CA LEU A 224 7.59 5.92 -38.82
C LEU A 224 7.00 7.23 -39.33
N ALA A 225 5.88 7.66 -38.85
CA ALA A 225 5.27 8.95 -39.21
C ALA A 225 5.02 9.80 -37.99
N ILE A 226 4.97 11.13 -38.20
CA ILE A 226 4.43 12.08 -37.25
C ILE A 226 3.28 12.85 -37.89
N ILE A 227 2.29 13.20 -37.05
CA ILE A 227 1.17 14.04 -37.41
C ILE A 227 1.17 15.22 -36.45
N LEU A 228 1.46 16.39 -36.96
CA LEU A 228 1.36 17.64 -36.19
C LEU A 228 -0.01 18.26 -36.45
N LEU A 229 -0.67 18.70 -35.39
CA LEU A 229 -2.00 19.31 -35.48
C LEU A 229 -2.15 20.53 -34.59
N ASP A 230 -3.06 21.40 -34.97
CA ASP A 230 -3.35 22.67 -34.28
C ASP A 230 -4.83 22.98 -34.38
N ILE A 231 -5.42 23.53 -33.31
CA ILE A 231 -6.83 23.91 -33.27
C ILE A 231 -7.06 25.20 -34.04
N ASP A 232 -7.88 25.10 -35.08
CA ASP A 232 -8.18 26.28 -35.90
C ASP A 232 -8.89 27.35 -35.08
N HIS A 233 -8.34 28.56 -35.12
CA HIS A 233 -8.92 29.71 -34.42
C HIS A 233 -9.09 29.55 -32.90
N PHE A 234 -8.27 28.79 -32.22
CA PHE A 234 -8.36 28.55 -30.77
C PHE A 234 -8.38 29.84 -29.93
N LYS A 235 -7.63 30.89 -30.37
CA LYS A 235 -7.68 32.18 -29.74
C LYS A 235 -9.11 32.77 -29.71
N ARG A 236 -9.91 32.59 -30.77
CA ARG A 236 -11.31 33.05 -30.80
C ARG A 236 -12.18 32.28 -29.79
N VAL A 237 -11.91 31.01 -29.55
CA VAL A 237 -12.61 30.25 -28.50
C VAL A 237 -12.33 30.87 -27.13
N ASN A 238 -11.07 31.19 -26.84
CA ASN A 238 -10.68 31.85 -25.59
C ASN A 238 -11.27 33.25 -25.47
N ASP A 239 -11.19 34.05 -26.53
CA ASP A 239 -11.67 35.42 -26.54
C ASP A 239 -13.21 35.51 -26.36
N ASN A 240 -13.96 34.57 -26.95
CA ASN A 240 -15.43 34.58 -26.91
C ASN A 240 -16.02 33.89 -25.67
N HIS A 241 -15.34 32.84 -25.13
CA HIS A 241 -15.91 31.99 -24.11
C HIS A 241 -15.05 31.88 -22.84
N GLY A 242 -13.90 32.55 -22.82
CA GLY A 242 -12.95 32.55 -21.70
C GLY A 242 -12.04 31.31 -21.66
N HIS A 243 -10.94 31.40 -20.91
CA HIS A 243 -9.91 30.40 -20.83
C HIS A 243 -10.40 29.03 -20.29
N GLN A 244 -11.41 29.02 -19.41
CA GLN A 244 -11.98 27.77 -18.90
C GLN A 244 -12.65 26.94 -20.02
N VAL A 245 -13.25 27.56 -21.00
CA VAL A 245 -13.81 26.88 -22.18
C VAL A 245 -12.68 26.42 -23.10
N GLY A 246 -11.63 27.23 -23.25
CA GLY A 246 -10.42 26.84 -23.97
C GLY A 246 -9.77 25.60 -23.35
N ASP A 247 -9.60 25.55 -22.03
CA ASP A 247 -9.06 24.38 -21.31
C ASP A 247 -9.92 23.13 -21.53
N ARG A 248 -11.26 23.27 -21.45
CA ARG A 248 -12.18 22.15 -21.77
C ARG A 248 -12.05 21.71 -23.23
N THR A 249 -11.83 22.65 -24.15
CA THR A 249 -11.61 22.34 -25.57
C THR A 249 -10.35 21.50 -25.76
N LEU A 250 -9.28 21.80 -25.07
CA LEU A 250 -8.03 21.01 -25.12
C LEU A 250 -8.20 19.60 -24.55
N VAL A 251 -8.89 19.45 -23.43
CA VAL A 251 -9.20 18.14 -22.83
C VAL A 251 -10.09 17.32 -23.77
N TRP A 252 -11.18 17.91 -24.23
CA TRP A 252 -12.11 17.28 -25.18
C TRP A 252 -11.40 16.85 -26.47
N LEU A 253 -10.53 17.71 -27.04
CA LEU A 253 -9.75 17.36 -28.23
C LEU A 253 -8.87 16.14 -28.01
N THR A 254 -8.17 16.11 -26.87
CA THR A 254 -7.31 14.97 -26.50
C THR A 254 -8.11 13.66 -26.43
N GLU A 255 -9.28 13.68 -25.79
CA GLU A 255 -10.17 12.52 -25.74
C GLU A 255 -10.59 12.05 -27.13
N ARG A 256 -10.99 12.96 -28.03
CA ARG A 256 -11.39 12.60 -29.42
C ARG A 256 -10.22 12.05 -30.22
N ILE A 257 -9.03 12.62 -30.10
CA ILE A 257 -7.84 12.11 -30.76
C ILE A 257 -7.52 10.69 -30.26
N CYS A 258 -7.50 10.47 -28.95
CA CYS A 258 -7.20 9.16 -28.35
C CYS A 258 -8.13 8.05 -28.85
N THR A 259 -9.42 8.32 -29.11
CA THR A 259 -10.33 7.32 -29.68
C THR A 259 -9.95 6.85 -31.08
N GLN A 260 -9.12 7.63 -31.79
CA GLN A 260 -8.69 7.38 -33.17
C GLN A 260 -7.29 6.76 -33.25
N LEU A 261 -6.57 6.67 -32.12
CA LEU A 261 -5.21 6.16 -32.04
C LEU A 261 -5.19 4.68 -31.64
N ARG A 262 -4.11 3.97 -32.01
CA ARG A 262 -3.81 2.62 -31.56
C ARG A 262 -2.97 2.69 -30.29
N ASP A 263 -2.88 1.59 -29.56
CA ASP A 263 -2.05 1.50 -28.33
C ASP A 263 -0.56 1.83 -28.57
N ALA A 264 -0.06 1.61 -29.81
CA ALA A 264 1.30 1.89 -30.18
C ALA A 264 1.54 3.36 -30.55
N ASP A 265 0.49 4.13 -30.83
CA ASP A 265 0.58 5.53 -31.20
C ASP A 265 0.71 6.40 -29.93
N LEU A 266 1.57 7.43 -29.98
CA LEU A 266 1.83 8.29 -28.84
C LEU A 266 1.33 9.71 -29.14
N LEU A 267 0.47 10.24 -28.24
CA LEU A 267 -0.05 11.59 -28.33
C LEU A 267 0.70 12.53 -27.39
N PHE A 268 1.20 13.63 -27.93
CA PHE A 268 1.94 14.65 -27.19
C PHE A 268 1.25 16.02 -27.33
N ARG A 269 1.23 16.77 -26.24
CA ARG A 269 0.94 18.21 -26.30
C ARG A 269 2.26 18.94 -26.52
N TRP A 270 2.41 19.52 -27.74
CA TRP A 270 3.65 20.17 -28.17
C TRP A 270 3.74 21.62 -27.70
N GLY A 271 2.64 22.35 -27.73
CA GLY A 271 2.51 23.74 -27.34
C GLY A 271 1.14 24.05 -26.72
N GLY A 272 0.73 25.32 -26.66
CA GLY A 272 -0.53 25.73 -26.08
C GLY A 272 -1.74 25.00 -26.66
N GLU A 273 -1.90 25.07 -27.99
CA GLU A 273 -3.00 24.48 -28.76
C GLU A 273 -2.51 23.45 -29.80
N GLU A 274 -1.22 23.13 -29.76
CA GLU A 274 -0.55 22.25 -30.71
C GLU A 274 -0.32 20.87 -30.10
N PHE A 275 -0.62 19.84 -30.88
CA PHE A 275 -0.40 18.44 -30.51
C PHE A 275 0.40 17.72 -31.60
N MET A 276 1.08 16.65 -31.20
CA MET A 276 1.82 15.76 -32.09
C MET A 276 1.46 14.31 -31.80
N VAL A 277 1.17 13.56 -32.86
CA VAL A 277 1.06 12.11 -32.81
C VAL A 277 2.32 11.52 -33.42
N VAL A 278 2.99 10.63 -32.68
CA VAL A 278 4.06 9.76 -33.19
C VAL A 278 3.45 8.40 -33.46
N ALA A 279 3.51 7.95 -34.72
CA ALA A 279 2.87 6.72 -35.19
C ALA A 279 3.93 5.74 -35.72
N PRO A 280 4.38 4.79 -34.89
CA PRO A 280 5.30 3.71 -35.29
C PRO A 280 4.65 2.77 -36.31
N ASN A 281 5.47 2.14 -37.16
CA ASN A 281 5.03 1.21 -38.22
C ASN A 281 3.94 1.79 -39.12
N THR A 282 4.03 3.10 -39.44
CA THR A 282 3.03 3.84 -40.18
C THR A 282 3.75 4.66 -41.26
N ASP A 283 3.36 4.44 -42.53
CA ASP A 283 3.83 5.22 -43.64
C ASP A 283 3.06 6.56 -43.81
N LEU A 284 3.52 7.40 -44.74
CA LEU A 284 2.90 8.71 -44.95
C LEU A 284 1.43 8.59 -45.39
N ALA A 285 1.10 7.63 -46.19
CA ALA A 285 -0.28 7.47 -46.70
C ALA A 285 -1.22 7.04 -45.56
N ALA A 286 -0.81 6.08 -44.74
CA ALA A 286 -1.55 5.65 -43.57
C ALA A 286 -1.66 6.78 -42.51
N ALA A 287 -0.60 7.54 -42.28
CA ALA A 287 -0.63 8.72 -41.37
C ALA A 287 -1.66 9.77 -41.84
N CYS A 288 -1.72 10.06 -43.14
CA CYS A 288 -2.74 10.97 -43.68
C CYS A 288 -4.18 10.43 -43.52
N VAL A 289 -4.39 9.12 -43.61
CA VAL A 289 -5.70 8.50 -43.37
C VAL A 289 -6.10 8.66 -41.89
N VAL A 290 -5.18 8.42 -40.98
CA VAL A 290 -5.41 8.62 -39.52
C VAL A 290 -5.70 10.10 -39.22
N ALA A 291 -4.92 11.01 -39.79
CA ALA A 291 -5.13 12.46 -39.63
C ALA A 291 -6.51 12.91 -40.16
N ASP A 292 -6.96 12.43 -41.33
CA ASP A 292 -8.27 12.79 -41.86
C ASP A 292 -9.43 12.16 -41.07
N ARG A 293 -9.24 10.99 -40.49
CA ARG A 293 -10.19 10.39 -39.58
C ARG A 293 -10.33 11.20 -38.30
N MET A 294 -9.21 11.64 -37.68
CA MET A 294 -9.21 12.56 -36.53
C MET A 294 -9.89 13.89 -36.89
N ARG A 295 -9.54 14.47 -38.05
CA ARG A 295 -10.15 15.73 -38.53
C ARG A 295 -11.68 15.63 -38.61
N ARG A 296 -12.21 14.56 -39.24
CA ARG A 296 -13.65 14.34 -39.36
C ARG A 296 -14.32 14.12 -38.01
N GLU A 297 -13.74 13.34 -37.14
CA GLU A 297 -14.25 13.09 -35.79
C GLU A 297 -14.40 14.41 -35.00
N ILE A 298 -13.37 15.26 -35.05
CA ILE A 298 -13.35 16.56 -34.38
C ILE A 298 -14.45 17.48 -34.97
N GLU A 299 -14.52 17.60 -36.30
CA GLU A 299 -15.49 18.44 -36.99
C GLU A 299 -16.95 18.02 -36.72
N GLN A 300 -17.21 16.70 -36.61
CA GLN A 300 -18.55 16.12 -36.41
C GLN A 300 -19.00 16.08 -34.97
N SER A 301 -18.12 16.41 -34.02
CA SER A 301 -18.39 16.32 -32.58
C SER A 301 -18.41 17.73 -31.95
N PRO A 302 -19.51 18.49 -32.02
CA PRO A 302 -19.56 19.85 -31.47
C PRO A 302 -19.38 19.85 -29.97
N LEU A 303 -18.73 20.92 -29.45
CA LEU A 303 -18.47 21.14 -28.03
C LEU A 303 -19.22 22.36 -27.52
N GLU A 304 -20.20 22.20 -26.65
CA GLU A 304 -20.92 23.33 -26.03
C GLU A 304 -20.05 24.03 -24.95
N PRO A 305 -19.98 25.34 -24.89
CA PRO A 305 -20.65 26.33 -25.76
C PRO A 305 -19.82 26.78 -26.98
N ALA A 306 -18.64 26.17 -27.23
CA ALA A 306 -17.70 26.59 -28.26
C ALA A 306 -18.20 26.23 -29.69
N GLY A 307 -19.18 25.35 -29.83
CA GLY A 307 -19.71 24.91 -31.11
C GLY A 307 -18.80 23.96 -31.88
N THR A 308 -18.78 24.06 -33.19
CA THR A 308 -17.93 23.22 -34.05
C THR A 308 -16.49 23.69 -33.97
N ILE A 309 -15.61 22.75 -33.54
CA ILE A 309 -14.16 22.93 -33.53
C ILE A 309 -13.59 22.24 -34.77
N THR A 310 -12.59 22.83 -35.38
CA THR A 310 -11.83 22.22 -36.48
C THR A 310 -10.33 22.26 -36.19
N CYS A 311 -9.58 21.36 -36.80
CA CYS A 311 -8.13 21.30 -36.70
C CYS A 311 -7.48 21.17 -38.06
N SER A 312 -6.31 21.78 -38.19
CA SER A 312 -5.42 21.62 -39.33
C SER A 312 -4.33 20.60 -39.01
N PHE A 313 -3.94 19.81 -40.01
CA PHE A 313 -3.01 18.67 -39.82
C PHE A 313 -1.86 18.71 -40.84
N GLY A 314 -0.63 18.46 -40.36
CA GLY A 314 0.57 18.25 -41.16
C GLY A 314 1.18 16.89 -40.90
N CYS A 315 1.29 16.04 -41.93
CA CYS A 315 1.86 14.69 -41.83
C CYS A 315 3.24 14.65 -42.46
N SER A 316 4.18 13.94 -41.84
CA SER A 316 5.50 13.66 -42.36
C SER A 316 5.92 12.23 -42.02
N GLN A 317 6.67 11.61 -42.95
CA GLN A 317 7.30 10.29 -42.73
C GLN A 317 8.77 10.47 -42.45
N PHE A 318 9.31 9.65 -41.55
CA PHE A 318 10.73 9.60 -41.23
C PHE A 318 11.55 9.07 -42.41
N TRP A 319 12.65 9.75 -42.73
CA TRP A 319 13.67 9.33 -43.65
C TRP A 319 14.97 9.00 -42.88
N LEU A 320 15.79 8.09 -43.41
CA LEU A 320 16.98 7.60 -42.73
C LEU A 320 18.00 8.69 -42.40
N GLU A 321 18.05 9.75 -43.22
CA GLU A 321 18.95 10.90 -43.06
C GLU A 321 18.39 11.98 -42.09
N ASP A 322 17.18 11.80 -41.59
CA ASP A 322 16.57 12.81 -40.74
C ASP A 322 17.26 12.92 -39.37
N THR A 323 17.39 14.16 -38.95
CA THR A 323 17.46 14.52 -37.53
C THR A 323 16.06 14.72 -36.99
N THR A 324 15.90 14.74 -35.67
CA THR A 324 14.61 15.06 -35.03
C THR A 324 14.06 16.40 -35.54
N ASP A 325 14.91 17.40 -35.67
CA ASP A 325 14.52 18.74 -36.11
C ASP A 325 14.04 18.77 -37.55
N THR A 326 14.76 18.10 -38.49
CA THR A 326 14.35 18.06 -39.90
C THR A 326 13.06 17.31 -40.10
N PHE A 327 12.84 16.24 -39.33
CA PHE A 327 11.63 15.47 -39.38
C PHE A 327 10.40 16.29 -38.91
N ILE A 328 10.53 16.96 -37.74
CA ILE A 328 9.47 17.84 -37.21
C ILE A 328 9.24 19.02 -38.14
N GLN A 329 10.30 19.66 -38.67
CA GLN A 329 10.18 20.82 -39.56
C GLN A 329 9.38 20.50 -40.84
N ARG A 330 9.47 19.29 -41.37
CA ARG A 330 8.65 18.89 -42.52
C ARG A 330 7.17 18.80 -42.16
N ALA A 331 6.83 18.21 -41.02
CA ALA A 331 5.44 18.18 -40.54
C ALA A 331 4.89 19.58 -40.28
N ASP A 332 5.71 20.48 -39.72
CA ASP A 332 5.34 21.86 -39.45
C ASP A 332 5.05 22.64 -40.76
N ARG A 333 5.88 22.48 -41.79
CA ARG A 333 5.63 23.06 -43.11
C ARG A 333 4.30 22.58 -43.71
N ALA A 334 4.00 21.26 -43.53
CA ALA A 334 2.73 20.71 -44.01
C ALA A 334 1.53 21.30 -43.22
N LEU A 335 1.64 21.44 -41.89
CA LEU A 335 0.64 22.04 -41.03
C LEU A 335 0.42 23.54 -41.45
N TYR A 336 1.49 24.28 -41.65
CA TYR A 336 1.40 25.65 -42.12
C TYR A 336 0.69 25.75 -43.49
N ALA A 337 0.98 24.83 -44.41
CA ALA A 337 0.27 24.77 -45.69
C ALA A 337 -1.22 24.42 -45.48
N ALA A 338 -1.60 23.60 -44.52
CA ALA A 338 -2.98 23.31 -44.18
C ALA A 338 -3.70 24.59 -43.68
N LYS A 339 -3.08 25.32 -42.77
CA LYS A 339 -3.62 26.62 -42.25
C LYS A 339 -3.83 27.62 -43.36
N ASN A 340 -2.90 27.71 -44.34
CA ASN A 340 -3.02 28.68 -45.46
C ASN A 340 -4.02 28.23 -46.53
N ASN A 341 -4.30 26.92 -46.66
CA ASN A 341 -5.25 26.38 -47.63
C ASN A 341 -6.71 26.33 -47.11
N GLY A 342 -7.08 27.22 -46.21
CA GLY A 342 -8.45 27.32 -45.71
C GLY A 342 -8.72 26.57 -44.42
N ARG A 343 -7.68 25.99 -43.76
CA ARG A 343 -7.80 25.23 -42.53
C ARG A 343 -8.62 23.94 -42.66
N ASN A 344 -8.94 23.28 -41.55
CA ASN A 344 -9.75 22.06 -41.51
C ASN A 344 -9.36 21.03 -42.60
N CYS A 345 -8.09 20.81 -42.81
CA CYS A 345 -7.57 19.89 -43.81
C CYS A 345 -6.26 19.25 -43.41
N VAL A 346 -5.90 18.16 -44.10
CA VAL A 346 -4.65 17.43 -43.95
C VAL A 346 -3.72 17.78 -45.12
N LYS A 347 -2.47 18.10 -44.80
CA LYS A 347 -1.39 18.25 -45.80
C LYS A 347 -0.24 17.30 -45.44
N ARG A 348 0.50 16.91 -46.45
CA ARG A 348 1.66 16.02 -46.36
C ARG A 348 2.94 16.71 -46.85
N ALA A 349 4.05 16.39 -46.24
CA ALA A 349 5.39 16.78 -46.65
C ALA A 349 6.08 15.69 -47.45
#